data_deeed7d2f0bf07ffed7868747f22dd25
#
_entry.id   deeed7d2f0bf07ffed7868747f22dd25
#
_cell.length_a   1.000
_cell.length_b   1.000
_cell.length_c   1.000
_cell.angle_alpha   90.00
_cell.angle_beta   90.00
_cell.angle_gamma   90.00
#
_symmetry.space_group_name_H-M   'P 1'
#
loop_
_entity.id
_entity.type
_entity.pdbx_description
1 polymer ?
#
loop_
_entity_poly.entity_id
_entity_poly.type
_entity_poly.pdbx_seq_one_letter_code
_entity_poly.pdbx_strand_id
1 'polypeptide(L)'
;MRNGNSLSLTYGKRIVRPNYRDLNPFVYIHDEYTYDKGNTLLRPELSDNLELAYIHGDLFRVGLAFNYTKDVIIKSYLDQGNYVVYVSPENLSSRVSVGPRLSTSQLPLTSFWNVNVSASWIYNRYRLPENYQVKVNERWTPNIGISNQFNFARTWSAELIGFYNGKMAAGQATIYPLWQINVGIQKKIWKGRGTIQLFARDIFHSNVSRMSVMTPTQHAFIKERMSRTVVGISLTYRINRGLEVKESHRKHSVDESKRINL
;
A
#
# COMPACT_ATOMS: atom_id res chain seq x y z
N MET A 1 -19.94 -20.27 0.99
CA MET A 1 -20.08 -18.79 0.79
C MET A 1 -21.03 -18.29 1.86
N ARG A 2 -20.60 -17.32 2.68
CA ARG A 2 -21.49 -16.67 3.65
C ARG A 2 -22.37 -15.69 2.86
N ASN A 3 -23.63 -16.02 2.65
CA ASN A 3 -24.63 -15.16 1.99
C ASN A 3 -25.20 -14.12 2.98
N GLY A 4 -24.36 -13.36 3.64
CA GLY A 4 -24.80 -12.36 4.60
C GLY A 4 -24.30 -10.97 4.24
N ASN A 5 -25.20 -10.00 4.32
CA ASN A 5 -24.83 -8.59 4.27
C ASN A 5 -24.48 -8.13 5.67
N SER A 6 -23.44 -7.30 5.81
CA SER A 6 -23.11 -6.67 7.08
C SER A 6 -22.75 -5.20 6.91
N LEU A 7 -23.16 -4.41 7.89
CA LEU A 7 -22.75 -3.01 8.04
C LEU A 7 -21.81 -2.94 9.24
N SER A 8 -20.67 -2.34 9.07
CA SER A 8 -19.64 -2.21 10.10
C SER A 8 -19.28 -0.74 10.30
N LEU A 9 -19.30 -0.28 11.54
CA LEU A 9 -18.77 1.01 11.95
C LEU A 9 -17.61 0.75 12.90
N THR A 10 -16.42 1.23 12.54
CA THR A 10 -15.21 1.02 13.32
C THR A 10 -14.58 2.35 13.67
N TYR A 11 -14.28 2.55 14.95
CA TYR A 11 -13.48 3.66 15.42
C TYR A 11 -12.23 3.12 16.12
N GLY A 12 -11.10 3.76 15.91
CA GLY A 12 -9.86 3.40 16.57
C GLY A 12 -8.92 4.57 16.73
N LYS A 13 -8.35 4.71 17.91
CA LYS A 13 -7.27 5.65 18.19
C LYS A 13 -5.93 4.93 18.17
N ARG A 14 -4.93 5.50 17.51
CA ARG A 14 -3.61 4.88 17.36
C ARG A 14 -2.51 5.88 17.65
N ILE A 15 -1.41 5.37 18.20
CA ILE A 15 -0.15 6.07 18.36
C ILE A 15 0.91 5.37 17.51
N VAL A 16 1.64 6.14 16.71
CA VAL A 16 2.79 5.65 15.94
C VAL A 16 4.04 6.37 16.46
N ARG A 17 4.96 5.60 17.02
CA ARG A 17 6.23 6.15 17.50
C ARG A 17 7.21 6.29 16.35
N PRO A 18 8.10 7.31 16.37
CA PRO A 18 9.20 7.40 15.42
C PRO A 18 10.02 6.11 15.43
N ASN A 19 10.50 5.69 14.27
CA ASN A 19 11.43 4.57 14.21
C ASN A 19 12.86 5.03 14.57
N TYR A 20 13.71 4.10 14.97
CA TYR A 20 15.08 4.43 15.40
C TYR A 20 15.92 5.08 14.30
N ARG A 21 15.68 4.73 13.04
CA ARG A 21 16.37 5.35 11.91
C ARG A 21 16.02 6.83 11.78
N ASP A 22 14.74 7.16 11.99
CA ASP A 22 14.26 8.55 11.90
C ASP A 22 14.79 9.42 13.06
N LEU A 23 15.14 8.80 14.18
CA LEU A 23 15.72 9.48 15.36
C LEU A 23 17.26 9.60 15.29
N ASN A 24 17.90 8.89 14.36
CA ASN A 24 19.36 8.85 14.27
C ASN A 24 19.93 10.18 13.77
N PRO A 25 20.70 10.94 14.56
CA PRO A 25 21.21 12.26 14.19
C PRO A 25 22.36 12.23 13.17
N PHE A 26 22.86 11.06 12.81
CA PHE A 26 23.95 10.96 11.82
C PHE A 26 23.52 11.46 10.46
N VAL A 27 24.43 12.17 9.81
CA VAL A 27 24.23 12.70 8.47
C VAL A 27 24.74 11.70 7.44
N TYR A 28 23.87 11.33 6.50
CA TYR A 28 24.22 10.52 5.35
C TYR A 28 24.28 11.41 4.10
N ILE A 29 25.39 11.40 3.42
CA ILE A 29 25.64 12.21 2.23
C ILE A 29 25.15 11.42 1.00
N HIS A 30 24.19 11.98 0.26
CA HIS A 30 23.78 11.44 -1.03
C HIS A 30 24.61 12.02 -2.18
N ASP A 31 24.79 13.33 -2.17
CA ASP A 31 25.59 14.09 -3.10
C ASP A 31 26.06 15.41 -2.44
N GLU A 32 26.71 16.28 -3.21
CA GLU A 32 27.25 17.55 -2.70
C GLU A 32 26.19 18.51 -2.15
N TYR A 33 24.92 18.30 -2.52
CA TYR A 33 23.80 19.20 -2.19
C TYR A 33 22.69 18.53 -1.38
N THR A 34 22.71 17.19 -1.25
CA THR A 34 21.62 16.44 -0.62
C THR A 34 22.13 15.55 0.52
N TYR A 35 21.59 15.75 1.70
CA TYR A 35 21.97 15.04 2.92
C TYR A 35 20.72 14.47 3.60
N ASP A 36 20.75 13.20 4.01
CA ASP A 36 19.75 12.63 4.93
C ASP A 36 20.20 12.82 6.37
N LYS A 37 19.29 13.26 7.24
CA LYS A 37 19.55 13.41 8.67
C LYS A 37 18.28 13.03 9.44
N GLY A 38 18.42 12.19 10.48
CA GLY A 38 17.31 11.94 11.40
C GLY A 38 17.08 13.11 12.36
N ASN A 39 15.94 13.10 13.04
CA ASN A 39 15.50 14.13 13.96
C ASN A 39 15.18 13.52 15.32
N THR A 40 16.02 13.81 16.32
CA THR A 40 15.88 13.32 17.70
C THR A 40 14.70 13.95 18.45
N LEU A 41 14.12 15.03 17.92
CA LEU A 41 13.02 15.78 18.52
C LEU A 41 11.63 15.29 18.06
N LEU A 42 11.58 14.21 17.27
CA LEU A 42 10.32 13.68 16.78
C LEU A 42 9.39 13.24 17.91
N ARG A 43 8.15 13.68 17.79
CA ARG A 43 7.04 13.26 18.64
C ARG A 43 6.25 12.15 17.98
N PRO A 44 5.61 11.27 18.75
CA PRO A 44 4.70 10.27 18.20
C PRO A 44 3.52 10.89 17.44
N GLU A 45 3.12 10.26 16.34
CA GLU A 45 1.87 10.57 15.66
C GLU A 45 0.67 10.06 16.48
N LEU A 46 -0.39 10.83 16.53
CA LEU A 46 -1.68 10.46 17.12
C LEU A 46 -2.75 10.48 16.04
N SER A 47 -3.43 9.37 15.83
CA SER A 47 -4.46 9.29 14.80
C SER A 47 -5.79 8.76 15.31
N ASP A 48 -6.87 9.41 14.87
CA ASP A 48 -8.25 8.99 15.02
C ASP A 48 -8.73 8.44 13.66
N ASN A 49 -9.24 7.22 13.67
CA ASN A 49 -9.67 6.51 12.47
C ASN A 49 -11.14 6.14 12.61
N LEU A 50 -11.95 6.48 11.63
CA LEU A 50 -13.36 6.10 11.55
C LEU A 50 -13.60 5.46 10.19
N GLU A 51 -14.24 4.31 10.18
CA GLU A 51 -14.60 3.62 8.94
C GLU A 51 -16.04 3.10 9.06
N LEU A 52 -16.86 3.48 8.08
CA LEU A 52 -18.15 2.87 7.81
C LEU A 52 -18.01 1.97 6.59
N ALA A 53 -18.36 0.69 6.70
CA ALA A 53 -18.24 -0.25 5.61
C ALA A 53 -19.48 -1.14 5.49
N TYR A 54 -19.95 -1.32 4.26
CA TYR A 54 -20.92 -2.32 3.85
C TYR A 54 -20.18 -3.48 3.15
N ILE A 55 -20.48 -4.69 3.58
CA ILE A 55 -19.89 -5.92 3.08
C ILE A 55 -21.01 -6.80 2.56
N HIS A 56 -20.90 -7.23 1.31
CA HIS A 56 -21.85 -8.12 0.66
C HIS A 56 -21.24 -9.51 0.47
N GLY A 57 -21.56 -10.41 1.36
CA GLY A 57 -20.99 -11.76 1.39
C GLY A 57 -19.46 -11.72 1.39
N ASP A 58 -18.86 -12.55 0.52
CA ASP A 58 -17.42 -12.57 0.27
C ASP A 58 -17.05 -11.81 -1.03
N LEU A 59 -18.02 -11.13 -1.67
CA LEU A 59 -17.85 -10.60 -3.02
C LEU A 59 -17.28 -9.19 -3.03
N PHE A 60 -17.85 -8.28 -2.26
CA PHE A 60 -17.36 -6.90 -2.25
C PHE A 60 -17.57 -6.19 -0.91
N ARG A 61 -16.72 -5.21 -0.68
CA ARG A 61 -16.77 -4.25 0.42
C ARG A 61 -16.74 -2.84 -0.15
N VAL A 62 -17.70 -2.01 0.26
CA VAL A 62 -17.72 -0.57 -0.01
C VAL A 62 -17.64 0.13 1.33
N GLY A 63 -16.79 1.13 1.46
CA GLY A 63 -16.61 1.86 2.71
C GLY A 63 -16.31 3.33 2.49
N LEU A 64 -16.57 4.10 3.53
CA LEU A 64 -16.11 5.48 3.67
C LEU A 64 -15.17 5.53 4.86
N ALA A 65 -13.93 5.96 4.62
CA ALA A 65 -12.90 6.07 5.64
C ALA A 65 -12.59 7.54 5.93
N PHE A 66 -12.44 7.86 7.20
CA PHE A 66 -11.93 9.14 7.70
C PHE A 66 -10.75 8.88 8.63
N ASN A 67 -9.68 9.64 8.47
CA ASN A 67 -8.53 9.62 9.34
C ASN A 67 -8.08 11.05 9.62
N TYR A 68 -7.90 11.36 10.89
CA TYR A 68 -7.24 12.58 11.34
C TYR A 68 -5.96 12.18 12.07
N THR A 69 -4.81 12.72 11.65
CA THR A 69 -3.52 12.47 12.30
C THR A 69 -2.91 13.79 12.72
N LYS A 70 -2.56 13.89 13.99
CA LYS A 70 -1.79 14.98 14.59
C LYS A 70 -0.31 14.61 14.64
N ASP A 71 0.56 15.60 14.52
CA ASP A 71 2.02 15.45 14.57
C ASP A 71 2.54 14.41 13.54
N VAL A 72 2.00 14.43 12.32
CA VAL A 72 2.36 13.49 11.24
C VAL A 72 3.85 13.52 10.98
N ILE A 73 4.51 12.37 11.04
CA ILE A 73 5.92 12.23 10.72
C ILE A 73 6.06 12.00 9.21
N ILE A 74 6.73 12.91 8.54
CA ILE A 74 6.99 12.79 7.10
C ILE A 74 8.37 13.33 6.77
N LYS A 75 9.01 12.77 5.75
CA LYS A 75 10.26 13.32 5.22
C LYS A 75 10.02 14.69 4.64
N SER A 76 10.73 15.67 5.16
CA SER A 76 10.70 17.06 4.75
C SER A 76 12.02 17.45 4.13
N TYR A 77 11.97 18.41 3.23
CA TYR A 77 13.11 18.95 2.51
C TYR A 77 13.40 20.33 3.08
N LEU A 78 14.46 20.39 3.88
CA LEU A 78 14.86 21.59 4.64
C LEU A 78 15.97 22.30 3.89
N ASP A 79 15.67 23.48 3.39
CA ASP A 79 16.63 24.34 2.70
C ASP A 79 17.66 24.91 3.68
N GLN A 80 18.93 24.70 3.38
CA GLN A 80 20.07 25.21 4.17
C GLN A 80 20.77 26.41 3.49
N GLY A 81 20.24 26.85 2.35
CA GLY A 81 20.92 27.82 1.49
C GLY A 81 21.99 27.19 0.60
N ASN A 82 22.55 27.97 -0.32
CA ASN A 82 23.60 27.53 -1.26
C ASN A 82 23.27 26.24 -2.01
N TYR A 83 21.98 26.02 -2.33
CA TYR A 83 21.43 24.81 -2.97
C TYR A 83 21.51 23.54 -2.11
N VAL A 84 21.91 23.62 -0.85
CA VAL A 84 21.98 22.47 0.06
C VAL A 84 20.63 22.18 0.67
N VAL A 85 20.21 20.91 0.63
CA VAL A 85 18.96 20.42 1.17
C VAL A 85 19.21 19.27 2.15
N TYR A 86 18.68 19.39 3.36
CA TYR A 86 18.55 18.25 4.27
C TYR A 86 17.20 17.59 4.08
N VAL A 87 17.23 16.29 3.86
CA VAL A 87 16.06 15.44 3.90
C VAL A 87 15.93 14.86 5.31
N SER A 88 14.96 15.34 6.07
CA SER A 88 14.80 15.00 7.49
C SER A 88 13.34 14.61 7.78
N PRO A 89 13.09 13.63 8.63
CA PRO A 89 11.75 13.38 9.14
C PRO A 89 11.35 14.51 10.11
N GLU A 90 10.18 15.09 9.87
CA GLU A 90 9.65 16.21 10.66
C GLU A 90 8.20 15.92 11.08
N ASN A 91 7.79 16.43 12.24
CA ASN A 91 6.39 16.44 12.60
C ASN A 91 5.67 17.60 11.91
N LEU A 92 4.79 17.28 10.97
CA LEU A 92 3.85 18.26 10.41
C LEU A 92 2.67 18.46 11.38
N SER A 93 1.98 19.63 11.26
CA SER A 93 0.89 19.96 12.19
C SER A 93 -0.23 18.93 12.17
N SER A 94 -0.75 18.56 10.99
CA SER A 94 -1.79 17.55 10.87
C SER A 94 -2.01 17.05 9.45
N ARG A 95 -2.68 15.89 9.35
CA ARG A 95 -3.23 15.36 8.11
C ARG A 95 -4.69 14.98 8.31
N VAL A 96 -5.54 15.39 7.40
CA VAL A 96 -6.89 14.85 7.22
C VAL A 96 -6.89 13.96 5.98
N SER A 97 -7.49 12.79 6.08
CA SER A 97 -7.67 11.87 4.95
C SER A 97 -9.10 11.35 4.97
N VAL A 98 -9.86 11.53 3.90
CA VAL A 98 -11.25 11.07 3.80
C VAL A 98 -11.58 10.63 2.38
N GLY A 99 -12.38 9.58 2.26
CA GLY A 99 -12.90 9.18 0.95
C GLY A 99 -13.41 7.75 0.87
N PRO A 100 -14.10 7.44 -0.23
CA PRO A 100 -14.66 6.13 -0.50
C PRO A 100 -13.57 5.11 -0.86
N ARG A 101 -13.86 3.85 -0.52
CA ARG A 101 -13.08 2.67 -0.89
C ARG A 101 -14.00 1.56 -1.37
N LEU A 102 -13.56 0.86 -2.40
CA LEU A 102 -14.20 -0.35 -2.93
C LEU A 102 -13.15 -1.45 -2.99
N SER A 103 -13.49 -2.63 -2.56
CA SER A 103 -12.71 -3.84 -2.81
C SER A 103 -13.61 -5.01 -3.16
N THR A 104 -13.18 -5.84 -4.10
CA THR A 104 -13.85 -7.09 -4.44
C THR A 104 -12.91 -8.26 -4.16
N SER A 105 -13.44 -9.45 -3.95
CA SER A 105 -12.65 -10.65 -3.78
C SER A 105 -13.16 -11.71 -4.75
N GLN A 106 -12.29 -12.07 -5.71
CA GLN A 106 -12.54 -13.13 -6.70
C GLN A 106 -13.94 -13.05 -7.34
N LEU A 107 -14.34 -11.85 -7.78
CA LEU A 107 -15.62 -11.65 -8.46
C LEU A 107 -15.66 -12.50 -9.76
N PRO A 108 -16.50 -13.53 -9.84
CA PRO A 108 -16.57 -14.37 -11.03
C PRO A 108 -17.38 -13.65 -12.10
N LEU A 109 -16.72 -13.16 -13.15
CA LEU A 109 -17.38 -12.57 -14.31
C LEU A 109 -17.85 -13.64 -15.28
N THR A 110 -17.07 -14.73 -15.39
CA THR A 110 -17.43 -15.93 -16.15
C THR A 110 -16.87 -17.17 -15.43
N SER A 111 -17.18 -18.36 -15.94
CA SER A 111 -16.64 -19.63 -15.40
C SER A 111 -15.11 -19.74 -15.45
N PHE A 112 -14.48 -18.98 -16.35
CA PHE A 112 -13.02 -19.00 -16.53
C PHE A 112 -12.33 -17.68 -16.13
N TRP A 113 -13.07 -16.63 -15.78
CA TRP A 113 -12.53 -15.30 -15.51
C TRP A 113 -12.98 -14.76 -14.15
N ASN A 114 -12.03 -14.56 -13.24
CA ASN A 114 -12.22 -13.91 -11.95
C ASN A 114 -11.49 -12.57 -11.93
N VAL A 115 -12.09 -11.59 -11.28
CA VAL A 115 -11.54 -10.24 -11.13
C VAL A 115 -11.49 -9.86 -9.67
N ASN A 116 -10.35 -9.26 -9.26
CA ASN A 116 -10.26 -8.50 -8.03
C ASN A 116 -10.08 -7.03 -8.39
N VAL A 117 -10.89 -6.18 -7.79
CA VAL A 117 -10.78 -4.73 -7.93
C VAL A 117 -10.56 -4.12 -6.56
N SER A 118 -9.59 -3.22 -6.47
CA SER A 118 -9.43 -2.31 -5.34
C SER A 118 -9.44 -0.89 -5.89
N ALA A 119 -10.34 -0.06 -5.41
CA ALA A 119 -10.44 1.33 -5.82
C ALA A 119 -10.63 2.22 -4.61
N SER A 120 -10.00 3.38 -4.63
CA SER A 120 -10.24 4.41 -3.63
C SER A 120 -10.11 5.79 -4.25
N TRP A 121 -10.85 6.73 -3.73
CA TRP A 121 -10.74 8.14 -4.08
C TRP A 121 -10.65 8.94 -2.81
N ILE A 122 -9.41 9.26 -2.42
CA ILE A 122 -9.08 9.79 -1.11
C ILE A 122 -8.67 11.25 -1.22
N TYR A 123 -9.34 12.11 -0.49
CA TYR A 123 -8.90 13.47 -0.24
C TYR A 123 -7.89 13.46 0.90
N ASN A 124 -6.70 14.00 0.65
CA ASN A 124 -5.67 14.22 1.67
C ASN A 124 -5.39 15.71 1.79
N ARG A 125 -5.35 16.20 3.02
CA ARG A 125 -4.97 17.58 3.34
C ARG A 125 -3.91 17.57 4.44
N TYR A 126 -2.74 18.04 4.10
CA TYR A 126 -1.64 18.26 5.02
C TYR A 126 -1.59 19.74 5.43
N ARG A 127 -1.50 20.00 6.71
CA ARG A 127 -1.13 21.31 7.27
C ARG A 127 0.32 21.25 7.69
N LEU A 128 1.11 22.22 7.23
CA LEU A 128 2.52 22.33 7.51
C LEU A 128 2.77 23.46 8.52
N PRO A 129 3.86 23.41 9.30
CA PRO A 129 4.28 24.49 10.18
C PRO A 129 4.51 25.82 9.44
N GLU A 130 4.51 26.94 10.18
CA GLU A 130 4.61 28.29 9.61
C GLU A 130 5.94 28.58 8.90
N ASN A 131 6.99 27.86 9.21
CA ASN A 131 8.30 28.00 8.57
C ASN A 131 8.40 27.35 7.18
N TYR A 132 7.35 26.62 6.74
CA TYR A 132 7.32 26.06 5.39
C TYR A 132 6.74 27.08 4.39
N GLN A 133 7.22 27.05 3.14
CA GLN A 133 6.67 27.88 2.07
C GLN A 133 5.23 27.50 1.75
N VAL A 134 4.95 26.19 1.67
CA VAL A 134 3.61 25.65 1.46
C VAL A 134 2.98 25.41 2.82
N LYS A 135 1.90 26.14 3.17
CA LYS A 135 1.19 25.97 4.45
C LYS A 135 0.17 24.85 4.44
N VAL A 136 -0.41 24.60 3.27
CA VAL A 136 -1.41 23.55 3.04
C VAL A 136 -1.12 22.87 1.71
N ASN A 137 -1.01 21.55 1.73
CA ASN A 137 -0.96 20.74 0.51
C ASN A 137 -2.12 19.75 0.54
N GLU A 138 -3.03 19.89 -0.41
CA GLU A 138 -4.26 19.11 -0.42
C GLU A 138 -4.62 18.62 -1.82
N ARG A 139 -5.20 17.39 -1.87
CA ARG A 139 -5.54 16.78 -3.15
C ARG A 139 -6.46 15.57 -3.00
N TRP A 140 -7.34 15.43 -3.97
CA TRP A 140 -8.01 14.18 -4.25
C TRP A 140 -7.09 13.24 -5.05
N THR A 141 -6.99 12.00 -4.60
CA THR A 141 -6.11 11.00 -5.19
C THR A 141 -6.91 9.75 -5.51
N PRO A 142 -7.14 9.43 -6.79
CA PRO A 142 -7.66 8.13 -7.20
C PRO A 142 -6.56 7.07 -7.12
N ASN A 143 -6.89 5.90 -6.56
CA ASN A 143 -6.03 4.72 -6.60
C ASN A 143 -6.87 3.55 -7.10
N ILE A 144 -6.38 2.82 -8.07
CA ILE A 144 -7.07 1.69 -8.69
C ILE A 144 -6.08 0.54 -8.83
N GLY A 145 -6.48 -0.63 -8.35
CA GLY A 145 -5.78 -1.89 -8.58
C GLY A 145 -6.75 -2.88 -9.20
N ILE A 146 -6.35 -3.59 -10.23
CA ILE A 146 -7.14 -4.62 -10.90
C ILE A 146 -6.26 -5.85 -11.09
N SER A 147 -6.77 -6.99 -10.66
CA SER A 147 -6.15 -8.29 -10.91
C SER A 147 -7.16 -9.20 -11.62
N ASN A 148 -6.83 -9.59 -12.82
CA ASN A 148 -7.63 -10.53 -13.61
C ASN A 148 -6.94 -11.89 -13.61
N GLN A 149 -7.70 -12.92 -13.31
CA GLN A 149 -7.26 -14.31 -13.36
C GLN A 149 -8.14 -15.08 -14.37
N PHE A 150 -7.49 -15.67 -15.37
CA PHE A 150 -8.12 -16.46 -16.41
C PHE A 150 -7.73 -17.93 -16.26
N ASN A 151 -8.71 -18.83 -16.15
CA ASN A 151 -8.52 -20.27 -16.05
C ASN A 151 -9.19 -20.92 -17.27
N PHE A 152 -8.54 -20.85 -18.45
CA PHE A 152 -9.15 -21.22 -19.72
C PHE A 152 -8.95 -22.69 -20.12
N ALA A 153 -8.20 -23.46 -19.32
CA ALA A 153 -8.11 -24.92 -19.46
C ALA A 153 -7.75 -25.53 -18.10
N ARG A 154 -7.87 -26.88 -17.99
CA ARG A 154 -7.53 -27.59 -16.74
C ARG A 154 -6.10 -27.37 -16.27
N THR A 155 -5.20 -27.04 -17.17
CA THR A 155 -3.77 -26.89 -16.90
C THR A 155 -3.22 -25.51 -17.20
N TRP A 156 -3.99 -24.63 -17.84
CA TRP A 156 -3.55 -23.31 -18.23
C TRP A 156 -4.29 -22.21 -17.46
N SER A 157 -3.55 -21.26 -16.97
CA SER A 157 -4.09 -20.02 -16.43
C SER A 157 -3.23 -18.84 -16.86
N ALA A 158 -3.84 -17.66 -16.92
CA ALA A 158 -3.14 -16.39 -17.14
C ALA A 158 -3.59 -15.36 -16.12
N GLU A 159 -2.75 -14.38 -15.89
CA GLU A 159 -3.05 -13.24 -15.03
C GLU A 159 -2.67 -11.93 -15.73
N LEU A 160 -3.49 -10.90 -15.47
CA LEU A 160 -3.23 -9.53 -15.88
C LEU A 160 -3.47 -8.65 -14.67
N ILE A 161 -2.39 -8.05 -14.16
CA ILE A 161 -2.42 -7.20 -12.97
C ILE A 161 -2.04 -5.79 -13.37
N GLY A 162 -2.87 -4.83 -13.01
CA GLY A 162 -2.59 -3.42 -13.20
C GLY A 162 -2.86 -2.61 -11.95
N PHE A 163 -2.09 -1.54 -11.75
CA PHE A 163 -2.41 -0.53 -10.76
C PHE A 163 -2.17 0.88 -11.31
N TYR A 164 -2.93 1.81 -10.79
CA TYR A 164 -2.79 3.25 -11.03
C TYR A 164 -2.92 3.97 -9.69
N ASN A 165 -1.91 4.75 -9.35
CA ASN A 165 -1.93 5.70 -8.24
C ASN A 165 -1.95 7.11 -8.82
N GLY A 166 -2.96 7.89 -8.50
CA GLY A 166 -3.13 9.24 -8.99
C GLY A 166 -2.13 10.23 -8.36
N LYS A 167 -2.21 11.46 -8.81
CA LYS A 167 -1.43 12.56 -8.23
C LYS A 167 -1.82 12.76 -6.77
N MET A 168 -0.85 12.82 -5.85
CA MET A 168 -1.11 12.87 -4.41
C MET A 168 -0.28 13.92 -3.69
N ALA A 169 -0.86 14.47 -2.62
CA ALA A 169 -0.14 15.29 -1.66
C ALA A 169 0.63 14.39 -0.68
N ALA A 170 1.87 14.75 -0.38
CA ALA A 170 2.74 14.06 0.57
C ALA A 170 3.56 15.07 1.38
N GLY A 171 2.93 15.64 2.42
CA GLY A 171 3.53 16.76 3.17
C GLY A 171 3.83 17.95 2.27
N GLN A 172 5.09 18.35 2.20
CA GLN A 172 5.59 19.43 1.34
C GLN A 172 5.61 19.05 -0.14
N ALA A 173 5.68 17.74 -0.44
CA ALA A 173 5.85 17.23 -1.78
C ALA A 173 4.52 16.97 -2.48
N THR A 174 4.56 16.99 -3.81
CA THR A 174 3.51 16.47 -4.69
C THR A 174 4.07 15.29 -5.48
N ILE A 175 3.46 14.11 -5.32
CA ILE A 175 3.82 12.91 -6.06
C ILE A 175 2.91 12.81 -7.29
N TYR A 176 3.52 12.58 -8.45
CA TYR A 176 2.80 12.48 -9.73
C TYR A 176 2.30 11.07 -9.99
N PRO A 177 1.33 10.90 -10.89
CA PRO A 177 0.74 9.60 -11.15
C PRO A 177 1.76 8.53 -11.52
N LEU A 178 1.54 7.34 -10.98
CA LEU A 178 2.33 6.14 -11.20
C LEU A 178 1.41 4.98 -11.54
N TRP A 179 1.74 4.20 -12.57
CA TRP A 179 0.99 3.02 -12.96
C TRP A 179 1.91 1.91 -13.48
N GLN A 180 1.39 0.71 -13.48
CA GLN A 180 2.14 -0.45 -13.98
C GLN A 180 1.17 -1.54 -14.42
N ILE A 181 1.55 -2.29 -15.46
CA ILE A 181 0.84 -3.49 -15.91
C ILE A 181 1.82 -4.66 -15.95
N ASN A 182 1.38 -5.79 -15.38
CA ASN A 182 2.10 -7.05 -15.33
C ASN A 182 1.22 -8.13 -15.96
N VAL A 183 1.85 -9.05 -16.67
CA VAL A 183 1.19 -10.21 -17.27
C VAL A 183 1.91 -11.48 -16.88
N GLY A 184 1.15 -12.57 -16.78
CA GLY A 184 1.67 -13.89 -16.50
C GLY A 184 0.85 -14.97 -17.21
N ILE A 185 1.51 -16.03 -17.63
CA ILE A 185 0.87 -17.25 -18.11
C ILE A 185 1.50 -18.44 -17.43
N GLN A 186 0.68 -19.36 -16.97
CA GLN A 186 1.10 -20.51 -16.21
C GLN A 186 0.52 -21.79 -16.81
N LYS A 187 1.33 -22.84 -16.83
CA LYS A 187 0.94 -24.19 -17.21
C LYS A 187 1.27 -25.19 -16.12
N LYS A 188 0.28 -25.95 -15.67
CA LYS A 188 0.49 -27.12 -14.81
C LYS A 188 0.97 -28.30 -15.66
N ILE A 189 2.04 -28.93 -15.22
CA ILE A 189 2.68 -30.09 -15.88
C ILE A 189 2.78 -31.25 -14.89
N TRP A 190 3.19 -32.43 -15.37
CA TRP A 190 3.38 -33.63 -14.55
C TRP A 190 2.18 -33.97 -13.64
N LYS A 191 0.97 -33.99 -14.23
CA LYS A 191 -0.29 -34.24 -13.51
C LYS A 191 -0.51 -33.32 -12.32
N GLY A 192 -0.08 -32.04 -12.44
CA GLY A 192 -0.24 -31.01 -11.42
C GLY A 192 0.90 -30.93 -10.39
N ARG A 193 1.92 -31.81 -10.48
CA ARG A 193 3.10 -31.74 -9.60
C ARG A 193 4.09 -30.66 -9.99
N GLY A 194 4.07 -30.21 -11.24
CA GLY A 194 4.94 -29.16 -11.74
C GLY A 194 4.13 -27.98 -12.25
N THR A 195 4.76 -26.80 -12.26
CA THR A 195 4.22 -25.57 -12.83
C THR A 195 5.32 -24.84 -13.55
N ILE A 196 5.08 -24.48 -14.80
CA ILE A 196 5.89 -23.51 -15.55
C ILE A 196 5.13 -22.22 -15.60
N GLN A 197 5.77 -21.11 -15.27
CA GLN A 197 5.21 -19.75 -15.35
C GLN A 197 6.14 -18.87 -16.15
N LEU A 198 5.60 -18.19 -17.15
CA LEU A 198 6.21 -17.07 -17.84
C LEU A 198 5.57 -15.80 -17.33
N PHE A 199 6.36 -14.79 -17.04
CA PHE A 199 5.82 -13.51 -16.58
C PHE A 199 6.62 -12.34 -17.16
N ALA A 200 5.93 -11.21 -17.33
CA ALA A 200 6.53 -9.93 -17.64
C ALA A 200 5.95 -8.86 -16.71
N ARG A 201 6.84 -8.12 -16.04
CA ARG A 201 6.47 -7.03 -15.14
C ARG A 201 6.81 -5.70 -15.79
N ASP A 202 5.96 -4.70 -15.54
CA ASP A 202 6.11 -3.34 -16.08
C ASP A 202 6.31 -3.33 -17.61
N ILE A 203 5.40 -3.99 -18.33
CA ILE A 203 5.50 -4.20 -19.79
C ILE A 203 5.54 -2.89 -20.58
N PHE A 204 5.10 -1.76 -20.00
CA PHE A 204 5.08 -0.44 -20.62
C PHE A 204 6.18 0.49 -20.10
N HIS A 205 7.11 0.02 -19.24
CA HIS A 205 8.15 0.82 -18.61
C HIS A 205 7.62 2.05 -17.85
N SER A 206 6.43 1.93 -17.30
CA SER A 206 5.64 3.03 -16.74
C SER A 206 5.89 3.28 -15.24
N ASN A 207 6.60 2.37 -14.54
CA ASN A 207 6.90 2.47 -13.12
C ASN A 207 8.02 3.48 -12.85
N VAL A 208 7.71 4.75 -13.09
CA VAL A 208 8.60 5.89 -12.90
C VAL A 208 8.01 6.82 -11.86
N SER A 209 8.62 6.86 -10.68
CA SER A 209 8.27 7.83 -9.63
C SER A 209 8.70 9.24 -10.07
N ARG A 210 7.80 10.18 -9.91
CA ARG A 210 8.04 11.60 -10.16
C ARG A 210 7.48 12.39 -8.99
N MET A 211 8.28 13.29 -8.45
CA MET A 211 7.90 14.09 -7.31
C MET A 211 8.39 15.52 -7.50
N SER A 212 7.60 16.49 -7.12
CA SER A 212 8.03 17.89 -7.01
C SER A 212 7.99 18.35 -5.56
N VAL A 213 8.99 19.11 -5.17
CA VAL A 213 9.15 19.69 -3.85
C VAL A 213 9.43 21.17 -3.99
N MET A 214 8.74 22.00 -3.20
CA MET A 214 8.98 23.42 -3.12
C MET A 214 9.60 23.76 -1.77
N THR A 215 10.80 24.35 -1.80
CA THR A 215 11.45 24.96 -0.64
C THR A 215 11.46 26.50 -0.82
N PRO A 216 11.82 27.29 0.19
CA PRO A 216 11.86 28.74 0.05
C PRO A 216 12.72 29.26 -1.10
N THR A 217 13.83 28.58 -1.41
CA THR A 217 14.79 29.02 -2.45
C THR A 217 14.78 28.15 -3.70
N GLN A 218 14.14 26.97 -3.67
CA GLN A 218 14.26 25.98 -4.74
C GLN A 218 12.92 25.31 -5.08
N HIS A 219 12.80 24.93 -6.35
CA HIS A 219 11.77 24.01 -6.83
C HIS A 219 12.47 22.79 -7.42
N ALA A 220 12.52 21.70 -6.64
CA ALA A 220 13.13 20.44 -7.08
C ALA A 220 12.12 19.54 -7.76
N PHE A 221 12.52 18.92 -8.86
CA PHE A 221 11.76 17.86 -9.54
C PHE A 221 12.60 16.59 -9.56
N ILE A 222 12.15 15.59 -8.82
CA ILE A 222 12.83 14.30 -8.66
C ILE A 222 12.14 13.28 -9.53
N LYS A 223 12.90 12.59 -10.37
CA LYS A 223 12.42 11.50 -11.22
C LYS A 223 13.28 10.27 -11.00
N GLU A 224 12.66 9.20 -10.57
CA GLU A 224 13.31 7.95 -10.27
C GLU A 224 12.59 6.79 -10.96
N ARG A 225 13.32 5.92 -11.60
CA ARG A 225 12.78 4.68 -12.15
C ARG A 225 12.77 3.61 -11.07
N MET A 226 11.59 3.24 -10.61
CA MET A 226 11.40 2.29 -9.50
C MET A 226 11.74 0.85 -9.89
N SER A 227 11.50 0.48 -11.16
CA SER A 227 11.84 -0.83 -11.69
C SER A 227 12.14 -0.78 -13.19
N ARG A 228 12.84 -1.80 -13.67
CA ARG A 228 12.93 -2.08 -15.11
C ARG A 228 11.90 -3.13 -15.48
N THR A 229 11.55 -3.23 -16.76
CA THR A 229 10.79 -4.37 -17.25
C THR A 229 11.58 -5.65 -16.96
N VAL A 230 10.92 -6.60 -16.33
CA VAL A 230 11.49 -7.90 -16.00
C VAL A 230 10.65 -8.96 -16.71
N VAL A 231 11.30 -9.73 -17.57
CA VAL A 231 10.72 -10.96 -18.14
C VAL A 231 11.42 -12.14 -17.48
N GLY A 232 10.64 -13.10 -17.04
CA GLY A 232 11.17 -14.25 -16.33
C GLY A 232 10.38 -15.54 -16.58
N ILE A 233 11.06 -16.64 -16.34
CA ILE A 233 10.49 -17.98 -16.32
C ILE A 233 10.71 -18.59 -14.95
N SER A 234 9.70 -19.24 -14.41
CA SER A 234 9.77 -20.01 -13.17
C SER A 234 9.32 -21.43 -13.41
N LEU A 235 10.07 -22.37 -12.85
CA LEU A 235 9.72 -23.79 -12.82
C LEU A 235 9.60 -24.20 -11.36
N THR A 236 8.42 -24.67 -10.97
CA THR A 236 8.16 -25.18 -9.63
C THR A 236 7.83 -26.66 -9.71
N TYR A 237 8.46 -27.48 -8.88
CA TYR A 237 8.13 -28.89 -8.74
C TYR A 237 7.83 -29.23 -7.28
N ARG A 238 6.68 -29.85 -7.02
CA ARG A 238 6.26 -30.23 -5.66
C ARG A 238 6.63 -31.69 -5.43
N ILE A 239 7.54 -31.90 -4.50
CA ILE A 239 7.93 -33.25 -4.04
C ILE A 239 7.13 -33.52 -2.76
N ASN A 240 6.10 -34.34 -2.88
CA ASN A 240 5.38 -34.85 -1.69
C ASN A 240 5.99 -36.19 -1.30
N ARG A 241 6.85 -36.19 -0.28
CA ARG A 241 7.27 -37.38 0.44
C ARG A 241 6.65 -37.32 1.84
N GLY A 242 5.48 -37.96 2.02
CA GLY A 242 4.85 -38.04 3.33
C GLY A 242 3.36 -38.36 3.23
N LEU A 243 2.83 -38.94 4.30
CA LEU A 243 1.40 -39.14 4.50
C LEU A 243 0.68 -37.78 4.44
N GLU A 244 -0.47 -37.72 3.79
CA GLU A 244 -1.36 -36.57 3.89
C GLU A 244 -1.60 -36.29 5.38
N VAL A 245 -1.10 -35.16 5.86
CA VAL A 245 -1.47 -34.68 7.20
C VAL A 245 -2.94 -34.26 7.06
N LYS A 246 -3.86 -35.12 7.51
CA LYS A 246 -5.24 -34.71 7.73
C LYS A 246 -5.19 -33.51 8.65
N GLU A 247 -5.66 -32.36 8.22
CA GLU A 247 -5.86 -31.20 9.09
C GLU A 247 -6.72 -31.67 10.27
N SER A 248 -6.07 -31.89 11.39
CA SER A 248 -6.74 -32.12 12.65
C SER A 248 -7.33 -30.78 13.05
N HIS A 249 -8.60 -30.57 12.80
CA HIS A 249 -9.37 -29.52 13.44
C HIS A 249 -9.36 -29.81 14.94
N ARG A 250 -8.33 -29.32 15.65
CA ARG A 250 -8.37 -29.25 17.10
C ARG A 250 -9.55 -28.35 17.45
N LYS A 251 -10.67 -28.98 17.79
CA LYS A 251 -11.72 -28.34 18.54
C LYS A 251 -11.10 -27.92 19.87
N HIS A 252 -10.70 -26.64 20.00
CA HIS A 252 -10.48 -26.04 21.29
C HIS A 252 -11.84 -25.88 21.97
N SER A 253 -12.34 -26.96 22.52
CA SER A 253 -13.32 -26.90 23.59
C SER A 253 -12.55 -27.14 24.89
N VAL A 254 -11.89 -26.13 25.40
CA VAL A 254 -11.57 -26.10 26.82
C VAL A 254 -12.87 -25.67 27.48
N ASP A 255 -13.60 -26.67 27.94
CA ASP A 255 -14.77 -26.50 28.81
C ASP A 255 -14.24 -26.13 30.21
N GLU A 256 -13.90 -24.83 30.39
CA GLU A 256 -13.46 -24.28 31.66
C GLU A 256 -14.61 -24.18 32.68
N SER A 257 -15.85 -24.37 32.27
CA SER A 257 -17.04 -24.30 33.13
C SER A 257 -17.10 -25.45 34.15
N LYS A 258 -16.29 -26.52 33.97
CA LYS A 258 -16.25 -27.68 34.92
C LYS A 258 -15.25 -27.54 36.06
N ARG A 259 -14.55 -26.41 36.19
CA ARG A 259 -13.58 -26.19 37.28
C ARG A 259 -14.09 -25.28 38.40
N ILE A 260 -15.32 -24.80 38.31
CA ILE A 260 -15.92 -23.99 39.39
C ILE A 260 -17.06 -24.77 40.00
N ASN A 261 -16.73 -25.81 40.77
CA ASN A 261 -17.56 -26.38 41.80
C ASN A 261 -16.62 -26.96 42.89
N LEU A 262 -16.31 -26.09 43.83
CA LEU A 262 -15.99 -26.41 45.22
C LEU A 262 -16.33 -25.19 46.06
#